data_7d54b2d1157a15db570ec72822484fc6
#
_entry.id   7d54b2d1157a15db570ec72822484fc6
#
_cell.length_a   1.000
_cell.length_b   1.000
_cell.length_c   1.000
_cell.angle_alpha   90.00
_cell.angle_beta   90.00
_cell.angle_gamma   90.00
#
_symmetry.space_group_name_H-M   'P 1'
#
loop_
_entity.id
_entity.type
_entity.pdbx_description
1 polymer ?
#
loop_
_entity_poly.entity_id
_entity_poly.type
_entity_poly.pdbx_seq_one_letter_code
_entity_poly.pdbx_strand_id
1 'polypeptide(L)'
;AEANCMFPAMFARWFLENSKAFQEKGAKFIHNAPYILAHLAGLSAEEMFIDWGAMSGWGLGYNVYTKEWSKEQLDLLKLDMKYMPKIVKPWDIIGKLTEEAAEETGLPAGIPICAGAGDTMQSMIGSGILEAGHAVDVAGTCSMFCVSTDGIVPELSRKGSGLIFNSGTLPGTYFYWGFIRTGGLALRWYK
;
A
#
# COMPACT_ATOMS: atom_id res chain seq x y z
N ALA A 1 13.97 -4.61 4.63
CA ALA A 1 12.92 -5.63 4.74
C ALA A 1 13.45 -6.94 4.18
N GLU A 2 13.06 -8.06 4.75
CA GLU A 2 13.38 -9.38 4.19
C GLU A 2 12.33 -9.74 3.14
N ALA A 3 12.75 -10.40 2.05
CA ALA A 3 11.83 -10.88 1.03
C ALA A 3 10.85 -11.89 1.67
N ASN A 4 9.57 -11.65 1.50
CA ASN A 4 8.51 -12.47 2.08
C ASN A 4 7.43 -12.71 1.01
N CYS A 5 6.95 -13.94 0.93
CA CYS A 5 5.89 -14.32 -0.02
C CYS A 5 4.55 -13.58 0.20
N MET A 6 4.40 -12.85 1.29
CA MET A 6 3.22 -12.00 1.53
C MET A 6 3.26 -10.67 0.78
N PHE A 7 4.42 -10.23 0.29
CA PHE A 7 4.52 -8.94 -0.39
C PHE A 7 4.11 -9.04 -1.86
N PRO A 8 3.26 -8.13 -2.36
CA PRO A 8 2.87 -8.04 -3.76
C PRO A 8 4.04 -7.98 -4.74
N ALA A 9 5.18 -7.39 -4.35
CA ALA A 9 6.39 -7.39 -5.16
C ALA A 9 6.85 -8.81 -5.56
N MET A 10 6.66 -9.80 -4.67
CA MET A 10 7.00 -11.20 -4.96
C MET A 10 5.99 -11.85 -5.91
N PHE A 11 4.70 -11.51 -5.78
CA PHE A 11 3.68 -11.93 -6.73
C PHE A 11 3.92 -11.31 -8.12
N ALA A 12 4.26 -10.02 -8.17
CA ALA A 12 4.61 -9.35 -9.42
C ALA A 12 5.73 -10.11 -10.15
N ARG A 13 6.77 -10.51 -9.42
CA ARG A 13 7.86 -11.33 -9.96
C ARG A 13 7.36 -12.67 -10.48
N TRP A 14 6.51 -13.37 -9.73
CA TRP A 14 5.94 -14.64 -10.14
C TRP A 14 5.10 -14.52 -11.42
N PHE A 15 4.27 -13.47 -11.53
CA PHE A 15 3.45 -13.23 -12.72
C PHE A 15 4.30 -12.97 -13.96
N LEU A 16 5.39 -12.20 -13.83
CA LEU A 16 6.33 -11.98 -14.94
C LEU A 16 6.98 -13.26 -15.45
N GLU A 17 7.24 -14.21 -14.56
CA GLU A 17 7.89 -15.47 -14.93
C GLU A 17 6.90 -16.53 -15.42
N ASN A 18 5.67 -16.54 -14.94
CA ASN A 18 4.76 -17.69 -15.10
C ASN A 18 3.46 -17.37 -15.83
N SER A 19 3.07 -16.11 -16.02
CA SER A 19 1.83 -15.74 -16.67
C SER A 19 2.04 -15.27 -18.11
N LYS A 20 1.72 -16.11 -19.08
CA LYS A 20 1.71 -15.72 -20.48
C LYS A 20 0.83 -14.50 -20.76
N ALA A 21 -0.37 -14.47 -20.18
CA ALA A 21 -1.29 -13.36 -20.36
C ALA A 21 -0.70 -12.03 -19.87
N PHE A 22 0.03 -12.05 -18.74
CA PHE A 22 0.71 -10.85 -18.27
C PHE A 22 1.90 -10.47 -19.16
N GLN A 23 2.70 -11.44 -19.59
CA GLN A 23 3.84 -11.20 -20.48
C GLN A 23 3.42 -10.56 -21.81
N GLU A 24 2.25 -10.94 -22.34
CA GLU A 24 1.73 -10.45 -23.61
C GLU A 24 0.94 -9.13 -23.47
N LYS A 25 0.17 -8.95 -22.40
CA LYS A 25 -0.83 -7.88 -22.25
C LYS A 25 -0.73 -7.09 -20.95
N GLY A 26 0.13 -7.50 -20.03
CA GLY A 26 0.26 -6.82 -18.72
C GLY A 26 0.85 -5.42 -18.88
N ALA A 27 0.22 -4.43 -18.28
CA ALA A 27 0.66 -3.05 -18.33
C ALA A 27 1.27 -2.59 -17.01
N LYS A 28 0.54 -2.70 -15.90
CA LYS A 28 0.98 -2.22 -14.57
C LYS A 28 0.56 -3.20 -13.47
N PHE A 29 1.38 -3.29 -12.43
CA PHE A 29 0.98 -3.93 -11.17
C PHE A 29 0.40 -2.88 -10.23
N ILE A 30 -0.84 -3.05 -9.83
CA ILE A 30 -1.54 -2.11 -8.95
C ILE A 30 -2.29 -2.86 -7.84
N HIS A 31 -2.69 -2.14 -6.80
CA HIS A 31 -3.58 -2.66 -5.76
C HIS A 31 -5.06 -2.53 -6.17
N ASN A 32 -5.94 -3.21 -5.44
CA ASN A 32 -7.37 -3.26 -5.74
C ASN A 32 -8.03 -1.86 -5.66
N ALA A 33 -7.75 -1.09 -4.61
CA ALA A 33 -8.35 0.23 -4.44
C ALA A 33 -7.97 1.20 -5.58
N PRO A 34 -6.68 1.40 -5.93
CA PRO A 34 -6.30 2.16 -7.11
C PRO A 34 -6.95 1.67 -8.41
N TYR A 35 -7.12 0.36 -8.59
CA TYR A 35 -7.80 -0.18 -9.76
C TYR A 35 -9.25 0.29 -9.85
N ILE A 36 -10.00 0.17 -8.76
CA ILE A 36 -11.40 0.60 -8.69
C ILE A 36 -11.50 2.11 -8.94
N LEU A 37 -10.69 2.91 -8.26
CA LEU A 37 -10.70 4.37 -8.40
C LEU A 37 -10.32 4.81 -9.81
N ALA A 38 -9.34 4.16 -10.42
CA ALA A 38 -8.94 4.42 -11.80
C ALA A 38 -10.08 4.09 -12.79
N HIS A 39 -10.80 2.99 -12.57
CA HIS A 39 -11.96 2.62 -13.38
C HIS A 39 -13.08 3.65 -13.26
N LEU A 40 -13.42 4.08 -12.06
CA LEU A 40 -14.42 5.13 -11.82
C LEU A 40 -14.05 6.47 -12.44
N ALA A 41 -12.74 6.75 -12.56
CA ALA A 41 -12.21 7.97 -13.18
C ALA A 41 -11.92 7.83 -14.68
N GLY A 42 -12.11 6.65 -15.27
CA GLY A 42 -11.83 6.39 -16.68
C GLY A 42 -10.36 6.49 -17.06
N LEU A 43 -9.43 6.19 -16.13
CA LEU A 43 -7.99 6.29 -16.36
C LEU A 43 -7.48 5.14 -17.24
N SER A 44 -6.55 5.46 -18.12
CA SER A 44 -5.84 4.48 -18.94
C SER A 44 -4.81 3.70 -18.12
N ALA A 45 -4.27 2.62 -18.68
CA ALA A 45 -3.21 1.83 -18.05
C ALA A 45 -1.94 2.64 -17.74
N GLU A 46 -1.61 3.64 -18.53
CA GLU A 46 -0.44 4.50 -18.33
C GLU A 46 -0.63 5.49 -17.18
N GLU A 47 -1.88 5.82 -16.85
CA GLU A 47 -2.25 6.74 -15.76
C GLU A 47 -2.44 6.02 -14.42
N MET A 48 -2.28 4.70 -14.39
CA MET A 48 -2.43 3.90 -13.16
C MET A 48 -1.48 4.38 -12.06
N PHE A 49 -2.00 4.41 -10.86
CA PHE A 49 -1.32 4.97 -9.70
C PHE A 49 -1.36 4.04 -8.49
N ILE A 50 -0.53 4.36 -7.51
CA ILE A 50 -0.59 3.85 -6.14
C ILE A 50 -0.26 5.02 -5.22
N ASP A 51 -0.95 5.14 -4.08
CA ASP A 51 -0.59 6.15 -3.11
C ASP A 51 0.52 5.68 -2.17
N TRP A 52 1.27 6.61 -1.60
CA TRP A 52 2.40 6.25 -0.74
C TRP A 52 2.00 5.59 0.58
N GLY A 53 0.76 5.77 1.05
CA GLY A 53 0.24 5.07 2.22
C GLY A 53 0.01 3.58 1.94
N ALA A 54 -0.52 3.25 0.75
CA ALA A 54 -0.69 1.87 0.31
C ALA A 54 0.64 1.15 0.01
N MET A 55 1.74 1.89 -0.19
CA MET A 55 3.07 1.31 -0.39
C MET A 55 3.56 0.47 0.79
N SER A 56 3.00 0.67 1.98
CA SER A 56 3.25 -0.20 3.14
C SER A 56 2.89 -1.67 2.84
N GLY A 57 1.83 -1.89 2.09
CA GLY A 57 1.40 -3.21 1.66
C GLY A 57 2.18 -3.78 0.47
N TRP A 58 2.83 -2.95 -0.34
CA TRP A 58 3.63 -3.42 -1.47
C TRP A 58 4.91 -4.14 -1.04
N GLY A 59 5.61 -3.60 -0.05
CA GLY A 59 6.71 -4.23 0.68
C GLY A 59 8.11 -3.87 0.18
N LEU A 60 8.48 -4.14 -1.05
CA LEU A 60 9.84 -4.00 -1.58
C LEU A 60 9.87 -3.17 -2.87
N GLY A 61 11.03 -2.59 -3.18
CA GLY A 61 11.20 -1.77 -4.39
C GLY A 61 10.85 -0.30 -4.22
N TYR A 62 10.60 0.15 -2.99
CA TYR A 62 10.14 1.49 -2.65
C TYR A 62 11.07 2.16 -1.64
N ASN A 63 11.41 3.42 -1.89
CA ASN A 63 12.13 4.25 -0.93
C ASN A 63 11.13 5.03 -0.06
N VAL A 64 11.09 4.70 1.22
CA VAL A 64 10.14 5.25 2.21
C VAL A 64 10.31 6.75 2.42
N TYR A 65 11.52 7.28 2.23
CA TYR A 65 11.82 8.69 2.44
C TYR A 65 11.52 9.57 1.22
N THR A 66 12.00 9.14 0.03
CA THR A 66 11.78 9.91 -1.20
C THR A 66 10.38 9.71 -1.78
N LYS A 67 9.66 8.67 -1.35
CA LYS A 67 8.35 8.30 -1.88
C LYS A 67 8.41 7.91 -3.36
N GLU A 68 9.47 7.25 -3.76
CA GLU A 68 9.74 6.87 -5.13
C GLU A 68 10.07 5.38 -5.25
N TRP A 69 9.90 4.82 -6.44
CA TRP A 69 10.41 3.51 -6.75
C TRP A 69 11.93 3.50 -6.72
N SER A 70 12.53 2.53 -6.06
CA SER A 70 13.97 2.32 -6.01
C SER A 70 14.40 1.44 -7.17
N LYS A 71 15.05 2.03 -8.17
CA LYS A 71 15.58 1.28 -9.31
C LYS A 71 16.51 0.16 -8.87
N GLU A 72 17.39 0.41 -7.91
CA GLU A 72 18.31 -0.60 -7.38
C GLU A 72 17.57 -1.82 -6.80
N GLN A 73 16.54 -1.59 -5.99
CA GLN A 73 15.76 -2.67 -5.41
C GLN A 73 14.92 -3.40 -6.48
N LEU A 74 14.34 -2.68 -7.44
CA LEU A 74 13.59 -3.27 -8.54
C LEU A 74 14.49 -4.13 -9.43
N ASP A 75 15.70 -3.71 -9.72
CA ASP A 75 16.69 -4.49 -10.49
C ASP A 75 17.04 -5.79 -9.74
N LEU A 76 17.26 -5.75 -8.43
CA LEU A 76 17.49 -6.94 -7.60
C LEU A 76 16.29 -7.90 -7.60
N LEU A 77 15.08 -7.36 -7.62
CA LEU A 77 13.84 -8.11 -7.74
C LEU A 77 13.57 -8.58 -9.18
N LYS A 78 14.35 -8.12 -10.15
CA LYS A 78 14.16 -8.30 -11.60
C LYS A 78 12.74 -7.84 -12.03
N LEU A 79 12.30 -6.73 -11.50
CA LEU A 79 11.06 -6.05 -11.86
C LEU A 79 11.39 -4.82 -12.68
N ASP A 80 10.87 -4.75 -13.91
CA ASP A 80 11.07 -3.59 -14.77
C ASP A 80 10.18 -2.41 -14.30
N MET A 81 10.77 -1.22 -14.22
CA MET A 81 10.11 0.04 -13.85
C MET A 81 8.86 0.31 -14.69
N LYS A 82 8.81 -0.13 -15.96
CA LYS A 82 7.66 0.06 -16.85
C LYS A 82 6.36 -0.54 -16.31
N TYR A 83 6.46 -1.58 -15.47
CA TYR A 83 5.29 -2.22 -14.84
C TYR A 83 4.87 -1.55 -13.53
N MET A 84 5.64 -0.59 -13.04
CA MET A 84 5.32 0.09 -11.79
C MET A 84 4.37 1.26 -12.06
N PRO A 85 3.31 1.42 -11.25
CA PRO A 85 2.41 2.56 -11.35
C PRO A 85 3.08 3.85 -10.85
N LYS A 86 2.49 5.00 -11.17
CA LYS A 86 2.91 6.28 -10.61
C LYS A 86 2.61 6.32 -9.11
N ILE A 87 3.56 6.79 -8.29
CA ILE A 87 3.31 7.03 -6.88
C ILE A 87 2.76 8.45 -6.70
N VAL A 88 1.63 8.56 -6.01
CA VAL A 88 0.92 9.82 -5.74
C VAL A 88 0.73 10.03 -4.23
N LYS A 89 0.34 11.23 -3.84
CA LYS A 89 -0.05 11.51 -2.46
C LYS A 89 -1.45 10.96 -2.20
N PRO A 90 -1.76 10.49 -0.99
CA PRO A 90 -3.09 9.98 -0.66
C PRO A 90 -4.24 10.96 -0.92
N TRP A 91 -3.98 12.26 -0.85
CA TRP A 91 -4.97 13.34 -1.07
C TRP A 91 -4.94 13.94 -2.48
N ASP A 92 -4.08 13.46 -3.37
CA ASP A 92 -4.09 13.92 -4.76
C ASP A 92 -5.43 13.54 -5.43
N ILE A 93 -5.98 14.48 -6.19
CA ILE A 93 -7.12 14.20 -7.05
C ILE A 93 -6.60 13.49 -8.29
N ILE A 94 -6.99 12.23 -8.44
CA ILE A 94 -6.54 11.37 -9.55
C ILE A 94 -7.43 11.45 -10.78
N GLY A 95 -8.59 12.05 -10.66
CA GLY A 95 -9.57 12.22 -11.72
C GLY A 95 -10.92 12.67 -11.20
N LYS A 96 -11.92 12.58 -12.04
CA LYS A 96 -13.32 12.86 -11.71
C LYS A 96 -14.18 11.68 -12.08
N LEU A 97 -15.28 11.48 -11.35
CA LEU A 97 -16.25 10.43 -11.65
C LEU A 97 -16.82 10.61 -13.07
N THR A 98 -16.70 9.58 -13.89
CA THR A 98 -17.25 9.58 -15.25
C THR A 98 -18.79 9.54 -15.24
N GLU A 99 -19.42 9.89 -16.34
CA GLU A 99 -20.88 9.77 -16.48
C GLU A 99 -21.34 8.32 -16.34
N GLU A 100 -20.61 7.38 -16.96
CA GLU A 100 -20.88 5.95 -16.87
C GLU A 100 -20.83 5.44 -15.42
N ALA A 101 -19.76 5.78 -14.70
CA ALA A 101 -19.63 5.42 -13.29
C ALA A 101 -20.64 6.12 -12.39
N ALA A 102 -21.08 7.31 -12.74
CA ALA A 102 -22.15 8.03 -12.05
C ALA A 102 -23.50 7.32 -12.19
N GLU A 103 -23.81 6.81 -13.38
CA GLU A 103 -25.03 6.01 -13.62
C GLU A 103 -25.00 4.71 -12.80
N GLU A 104 -23.86 4.01 -12.75
CA GLU A 104 -23.73 2.76 -12.00
C GLU A 104 -23.81 2.97 -10.47
N THR A 105 -23.22 4.04 -9.96
CA THR A 105 -23.09 4.28 -8.52
C THR A 105 -24.22 5.14 -7.92
N GLY A 106 -24.94 5.87 -8.75
CA GLY A 106 -25.92 6.86 -8.31
C GLY A 106 -25.30 8.16 -7.74
N LEU A 107 -24.00 8.35 -7.89
CA LEU A 107 -23.30 9.57 -7.47
C LEU A 107 -23.28 10.61 -8.59
N PRO A 108 -23.17 11.92 -8.28
CA PRO A 108 -23.08 12.95 -9.31
C PRO A 108 -21.81 12.80 -10.16
N ALA A 109 -21.97 12.86 -11.49
CA ALA A 109 -20.83 12.90 -12.41
C ALA A 109 -19.93 14.13 -12.14
N GLY A 110 -18.63 13.99 -12.40
CA GLY A 110 -17.67 15.07 -12.28
C GLY A 110 -17.18 15.37 -10.86
N ILE A 111 -17.65 14.65 -9.83
CA ILE A 111 -17.10 14.80 -8.47
C ILE A 111 -15.63 14.35 -8.47
N PRO A 112 -14.75 15.04 -7.70
CA PRO A 112 -13.34 14.69 -7.64
C PRO A 112 -13.14 13.36 -6.91
N ILE A 113 -12.20 12.56 -7.40
CA ILE A 113 -11.79 11.28 -6.78
C ILE A 113 -10.38 11.45 -6.21
N CYS A 114 -10.22 11.23 -4.90
CA CYS A 114 -8.94 11.22 -4.23
C CYS A 114 -8.25 9.85 -4.36
N ALA A 115 -6.93 9.83 -4.37
CA ALA A 115 -6.14 8.60 -4.42
C ALA A 115 -6.40 7.66 -3.22
N GLY A 116 -6.67 8.23 -2.05
CA GLY A 116 -6.92 7.47 -0.83
C GLY A 116 -5.64 6.95 -0.17
N ALA A 117 -5.80 6.02 0.78
CA ALA A 117 -4.68 5.32 1.41
C ALA A 117 -5.10 3.92 1.85
N GLY A 118 -4.12 3.09 2.25
CA GLY A 118 -4.39 1.76 2.79
C GLY A 118 -5.22 1.82 4.09
N ASP A 119 -6.00 0.78 4.35
CA ASP A 119 -6.94 0.66 5.48
C ASP A 119 -6.29 0.89 6.84
N THR A 120 -5.13 0.28 7.09
CA THR A 120 -4.36 0.46 8.33
C THR A 120 -3.96 1.93 8.54
N MET A 121 -3.54 2.62 7.47
CA MET A 121 -3.15 4.03 7.53
C MET A 121 -4.35 4.92 7.85
N GLN A 122 -5.50 4.64 7.26
CA GLN A 122 -6.74 5.36 7.56
C GLN A 122 -7.23 5.06 8.97
N SER A 123 -7.07 3.82 9.44
CA SER A 123 -7.39 3.44 10.82
C SER A 123 -6.50 4.19 11.84
N MET A 124 -5.21 4.38 11.54
CA MET A 124 -4.32 5.19 12.39
C MET A 124 -4.82 6.64 12.50
N ILE A 125 -5.14 7.27 11.37
CA ILE A 125 -5.68 8.65 11.36
C ILE A 125 -7.02 8.70 12.11
N GLY A 126 -7.94 7.77 11.81
CA GLY A 126 -9.24 7.67 12.46
C GLY A 126 -9.16 7.45 13.98
N SER A 127 -8.07 6.84 14.46
CA SER A 127 -7.77 6.67 15.89
C SER A 127 -7.04 7.87 16.50
N GLY A 128 -6.83 8.96 15.74
CA GLY A 128 -6.16 10.17 16.23
C GLY A 128 -4.64 10.07 16.27
N ILE A 129 -4.03 9.09 15.59
CA ILE A 129 -2.57 8.93 15.53
C ILE A 129 -2.03 9.85 14.44
N LEU A 130 -1.74 11.08 14.81
CA LEU A 130 -1.26 12.14 13.91
C LEU A 130 0.22 12.48 14.16
N GLU A 131 0.78 12.05 15.28
CA GLU A 131 2.13 12.37 15.72
C GLU A 131 2.91 11.10 16.11
N ALA A 132 4.23 11.24 16.23
CA ALA A 132 5.09 10.18 16.72
C ALA A 132 4.84 9.82 18.20
N GLY A 133 5.16 8.60 18.60
CA GLY A 133 5.05 8.13 19.98
C GLY A 133 3.71 7.49 20.33
N HIS A 134 2.77 7.43 19.40
CA HIS A 134 1.48 6.76 19.59
C HIS A 134 1.50 5.35 19.00
N ALA A 135 0.69 4.47 19.59
CA ALA A 135 0.54 3.10 19.11
C ALA A 135 -0.93 2.73 18.96
N VAL A 136 -1.21 1.82 18.04
CA VAL A 136 -2.52 1.22 17.83
C VAL A 136 -2.39 -0.27 17.56
N ASP A 137 -3.30 -1.06 18.11
CA ASP A 137 -3.50 -2.45 17.74
C ASP A 137 -4.81 -2.56 16.93
N VAL A 138 -4.67 -2.87 15.65
CA VAL A 138 -5.81 -3.22 14.79
C VAL A 138 -6.11 -4.69 15.02
N ALA A 139 -6.84 -4.96 16.12
CA ALA A 139 -7.13 -6.29 16.59
C ALA A 139 -8.37 -6.89 15.93
N GLY A 140 -8.20 -8.05 15.33
CA GLY A 140 -9.27 -8.85 14.71
C GLY A 140 -8.94 -10.34 14.79
N THR A 141 -9.27 -11.10 13.77
CA THR A 141 -8.80 -12.49 13.58
C THR A 141 -7.28 -12.55 13.67
N CYS A 142 -6.62 -11.62 13.02
CA CYS A 142 -5.20 -11.28 13.16
C CYS A 142 -5.08 -10.01 14.01
N SER A 143 -3.85 -9.66 14.42
CA SER A 143 -3.53 -8.37 15.04
C SER A 143 -2.42 -7.69 14.24
N MET A 144 -2.59 -6.41 13.95
CA MET A 144 -1.55 -5.57 13.39
C MET A 144 -1.23 -4.46 14.39
N PHE A 145 -0.09 -4.55 15.02
CA PHE A 145 0.39 -3.54 15.97
C PHE A 145 1.23 -2.50 15.24
N CYS A 146 0.84 -1.24 15.35
CA CYS A 146 1.52 -0.12 14.71
C CYS A 146 1.98 0.89 15.76
N VAL A 147 3.20 1.44 15.55
CA VAL A 147 3.77 2.52 16.37
C VAL A 147 4.22 3.63 15.43
N SER A 148 3.71 4.84 15.63
CA SER A 148 4.13 6.02 14.87
C SER A 148 5.48 6.55 15.37
N THR A 149 6.33 6.99 14.43
CA THR A 149 7.67 7.52 14.70
C THR A 149 7.98 8.70 13.77
N ASP A 150 8.98 9.51 14.14
CA ASP A 150 9.47 10.62 13.29
C ASP A 150 10.48 10.14 12.23
N GLY A 151 10.88 8.88 12.27
CA GLY A 151 11.87 8.31 11.36
C GLY A 151 12.31 6.93 11.80
N ILE A 152 13.46 6.48 11.30
CA ILE A 152 14.03 5.18 11.68
C ILE A 152 14.47 5.19 13.15
N VAL A 153 14.02 4.17 13.88
CA VAL A 153 14.48 3.84 15.23
C VAL A 153 15.38 2.61 15.09
N PRO A 154 16.71 2.75 15.33
CA PRO A 154 17.67 1.67 15.06
C PRO A 154 17.35 0.37 15.80
N GLU A 155 16.90 0.46 17.05
CA GLU A 155 16.54 -0.69 17.88
C GLU A 155 15.38 -1.51 17.31
N LEU A 156 14.41 -0.82 16.68
CA LEU A 156 13.25 -1.45 16.04
C LEU A 156 13.58 -1.97 14.63
N SER A 157 14.60 -1.42 13.99
CA SER A 157 15.03 -1.77 12.62
C SER A 157 16.04 -2.91 12.57
N ARG A 158 16.49 -3.43 13.71
CA ARG A 158 17.48 -4.52 13.76
C ARG A 158 16.97 -5.80 13.10
N LYS A 159 17.88 -6.57 12.51
CA LYS A 159 17.56 -7.88 11.92
C LYS A 159 16.87 -8.78 12.97
N GLY A 160 15.80 -9.42 12.58
CA GLY A 160 15.02 -10.32 13.44
C GLY A 160 14.04 -9.62 14.39
N SER A 161 13.87 -8.29 14.30
CA SER A 161 12.84 -7.59 15.09
C SER A 161 11.41 -8.01 14.72
N GLY A 162 11.22 -8.52 13.49
CA GLY A 162 9.89 -8.82 12.96
C GLY A 162 9.06 -7.58 12.60
N LEU A 163 9.64 -6.38 12.77
CA LEU A 163 8.96 -5.12 12.50
C LEU A 163 9.33 -4.58 11.13
N ILE A 164 8.37 -3.96 10.48
CA ILE A 164 8.52 -3.33 9.17
C ILE A 164 8.33 -1.83 9.32
N PHE A 165 9.28 -1.06 8.77
CA PHE A 165 9.25 0.40 8.77
C PHE A 165 8.63 0.92 7.48
N ASN A 166 7.69 1.86 7.60
CA ASN A 166 7.01 2.47 6.46
C ASN A 166 6.68 3.95 6.68
N SER A 167 6.30 4.60 5.58
CA SER A 167 5.74 5.96 5.64
C SER A 167 4.27 5.92 6.06
N GLY A 168 3.87 6.89 6.86
CA GLY A 168 2.47 7.15 7.16
C GLY A 168 1.74 7.87 6.01
N THR A 169 0.45 8.10 6.19
CA THR A 169 -0.37 8.85 5.22
C THR A 169 0.03 10.32 5.19
N LEU A 170 0.20 10.94 6.36
CA LEU A 170 0.53 12.36 6.46
C LEU A 170 2.01 12.62 6.15
N PRO A 171 2.34 13.83 5.62
CA PRO A 171 3.73 14.22 5.37
C PRO A 171 4.58 14.13 6.64
N GLY A 172 5.81 13.62 6.51
CA GLY A 172 6.75 13.52 7.64
C GLY A 172 6.41 12.47 8.70
N THR A 173 5.32 11.73 8.53
CA THR A 173 4.97 10.64 9.45
C THR A 173 5.50 9.31 8.97
N TYR A 174 5.94 8.50 9.92
CA TYR A 174 6.42 7.13 9.70
C TYR A 174 5.83 6.22 10.76
N PHE A 175 5.93 4.92 10.55
CA PHE A 175 5.49 3.95 11.53
C PHE A 175 6.22 2.62 11.38
N TYR A 176 6.29 1.90 12.49
CA TYR A 176 6.63 0.49 12.52
C TYR A 176 5.36 -0.33 12.69
N TRP A 177 5.32 -1.47 12.04
CA TRP A 177 4.24 -2.42 12.26
C TRP A 177 4.76 -3.85 12.38
N GLY A 178 4.07 -4.61 13.20
CA GLY A 178 4.24 -6.06 13.35
C GLY A 178 2.91 -6.75 13.19
N PHE A 179 2.95 -8.01 12.76
CA PHE A 179 1.75 -8.76 12.42
C PHE A 179 1.70 -10.08 13.16
N ILE A 180 0.60 -10.30 13.89
CA ILE A 180 0.29 -11.57 14.58
C ILE A 180 -0.86 -12.23 13.81
N ARG A 181 -0.57 -13.37 13.18
CA ARG A 181 -1.51 -14.04 12.28
C ARG A 181 -2.75 -14.62 12.96
N THR A 182 -2.70 -14.86 14.26
CA THR A 182 -3.72 -15.60 15.02
C THR A 182 -4.19 -14.87 16.28
N GLY A 183 -4.25 -13.53 16.27
CA GLY A 183 -4.67 -12.74 17.43
C GLY A 183 -5.99 -13.20 18.06
N GLY A 184 -7.10 -12.66 17.63
CA GLY A 184 -8.45 -13.06 18.10
C GLY A 184 -8.84 -14.50 17.72
N LEU A 185 -8.26 -15.06 16.65
CA LEU A 185 -8.48 -16.46 16.30
C LEU A 185 -7.93 -17.42 17.35
N ALA A 186 -6.78 -17.11 17.97
CA ALA A 186 -6.22 -17.92 19.04
C ALA A 186 -7.16 -17.99 20.25
N LEU A 187 -7.79 -16.87 20.62
CA LEU A 187 -8.79 -16.84 21.70
C LEU A 187 -10.03 -17.68 21.37
N ARG A 188 -10.48 -17.65 20.12
CA ARG A 188 -11.61 -18.48 19.67
C ARG A 188 -11.28 -19.97 19.67
N TRP A 189 -10.05 -20.32 19.33
CA TRP A 189 -9.58 -21.71 19.36
C TRP A 189 -9.44 -22.25 20.78
N TYR A 190 -8.99 -21.39 21.72
CA TYR A 190 -8.84 -21.77 23.14
C TYR A 190 -10.17 -21.97 23.87
N LYS A 191 -11.24 -21.37 23.39
CA LYS A 191 -12.60 -21.44 23.98
C LYS A 191 -13.33 -22.72 23.58
#